data_76b1d7262649ef9041b48c5bc7e675ca
#
_entry.id   76b1d7262649ef9041b48c5bc7e675ca
#
_cell.length_a   1.000
_cell.length_b   1.000
_cell.length_c   1.000
_cell.angle_alpha   90.00
_cell.angle_beta   90.00
_cell.angle_gamma   90.00
#
_symmetry.space_group_name_H-M   'P 1'
#
loop_
_entity.id
_entity.type
_entity.pdbx_description
1 polymer ?
#
loop_
_entity_poly.entity_id
_entity_poly.type
_entity_poly.pdbx_seq_one_letter_code
_entity_poly.pdbx_strand_id
1 'polypeptide(L)'
;MPRPARGEIWRVDLGLTAKVRPCLVMSDYPSEDELALILVIPHTTAVRRNRWEFACAKPFLKPGVFHLQQIQPISLTRFEAKLGSITPDELKAIGRQLANLLKLEL
;
A
#
# COMPACT_ATOMS: atom_id res chain seq x y z
N MET A 1 15.32 -10.64 6.97
CA MET A 1 14.79 -9.66 6.02
C MET A 1 13.29 -9.85 5.89
N PRO A 2 12.48 -8.81 6.04
CA PRO A 2 11.04 -8.94 5.85
C PRO A 2 10.70 -9.34 4.41
N ARG A 3 9.61 -10.07 4.26
CA ARG A 3 9.14 -10.52 2.94
C ARG A 3 7.68 -10.10 2.71
N PRO A 4 7.45 -8.80 2.49
CA PRO A 4 6.09 -8.32 2.22
C PRO A 4 5.50 -8.97 0.97
N ALA A 5 4.25 -9.41 1.06
CA ALA A 5 3.53 -10.00 -0.05
C ALA A 5 2.36 -9.11 -0.47
N ARG A 6 2.02 -9.14 -1.75
CA ARG A 6 0.92 -8.34 -2.30
C ARG A 6 -0.38 -8.59 -1.54
N GLY A 7 -1.05 -7.52 -1.15
CA GLY A 7 -2.28 -7.57 -0.35
C GLY A 7 -2.04 -7.47 1.16
N GLU A 8 -0.81 -7.54 1.61
CA GLU A 8 -0.48 -7.34 3.01
C GLU A 8 -0.37 -5.86 3.35
N ILE A 9 -0.66 -5.54 4.60
CA ILE A 9 -0.50 -4.19 5.14
C ILE A 9 0.65 -4.23 6.13
N TRP A 10 1.64 -3.39 5.90
CA TRP A 10 2.85 -3.30 6.71
C TRP A 10 3.03 -1.90 7.28
N ARG A 11 3.63 -1.83 8.46
CA ARG A 11 4.15 -0.56 8.97
C ARG A 11 5.44 -0.26 8.24
N VAL A 12 5.50 0.90 7.58
CA VAL A 12 6.59 1.26 6.69
C VAL A 12 7.09 2.66 7.03
N ASP A 13 8.42 2.81 7.08
CA ASP A 13 9.06 4.11 7.22
C ASP A 13 9.12 4.77 5.85
N LEU A 14 8.31 5.79 5.63
CA LEU A 14 8.26 6.54 4.38
C LEU A 14 9.29 7.67 4.31
N GLY A 15 10.08 7.83 5.36
CA GLY A 15 11.13 8.86 5.44
C GLY A 15 10.64 10.13 6.08
N LEU A 16 11.52 11.08 6.16
CA LEU A 16 11.48 12.36 6.89
C LEU A 16 10.11 12.88 7.34
N THR A 17 9.42 13.64 6.48
CA THR A 17 8.16 14.28 6.83
C THR A 17 6.96 13.35 6.73
N ALA A 18 7.07 12.31 5.89
CA ALA A 18 5.98 11.35 5.71
C ALA A 18 5.87 10.36 6.86
N LYS A 19 6.94 10.16 7.63
CA LYS A 19 6.97 9.33 8.84
C LYS A 19 6.63 7.87 8.58
N VAL A 20 6.32 7.16 9.68
CA VAL A 20 5.93 5.74 9.63
C VAL A 20 4.41 5.66 9.47
N ARG A 21 3.97 4.86 8.49
CA ARG A 21 2.53 4.68 8.21
C ARG A 21 2.22 3.25 7.84
N PRO A 22 0.97 2.80 8.06
CA PRO A 22 0.50 1.58 7.43
C PRO A 22 0.48 1.75 5.91
N CYS A 23 0.99 0.75 5.19
CA CYS A 23 1.03 0.78 3.73
C CYS A 23 0.57 -0.57 3.19
N LEU A 24 -0.22 -0.51 2.11
CA LEU A 24 -0.69 -1.69 1.41
C LEU A 24 0.32 -2.06 0.33
N VAL A 25 0.77 -3.31 0.36
CA VAL A 25 1.71 -3.85 -0.64
C VAL A 25 0.95 -4.16 -1.92
N MET A 26 1.39 -3.59 -3.03
CA MET A 26 0.72 -3.74 -4.33
C MET A 26 1.52 -4.50 -5.37
N SER A 27 2.83 -4.61 -5.21
CA SER A 27 3.68 -5.33 -6.17
C SER A 27 4.20 -6.63 -5.59
N ASP A 28 4.74 -7.47 -6.49
CA ASP A 28 5.38 -8.72 -6.10
C ASP A 28 6.67 -8.45 -5.32
N TYR A 29 7.06 -9.43 -4.52
CA TYR A 29 8.37 -9.43 -3.89
C TYR A 29 9.45 -9.54 -4.97
N PRO A 30 10.49 -8.69 -4.94
CA PRO A 30 11.49 -8.69 -6.02
C PRO A 30 12.37 -9.94 -5.98
N SER A 31 12.77 -10.39 -7.17
CA SER A 31 13.77 -11.44 -7.34
C SER A 31 15.18 -10.84 -7.17
N GLU A 32 16.18 -11.73 -7.13
CA GLU A 32 17.56 -11.30 -6.83
C GLU A 32 18.16 -10.34 -7.88
N ASP A 33 17.70 -10.43 -9.12
CA ASP A 33 18.18 -9.59 -10.21
C ASP A 33 17.37 -8.29 -10.36
N GLU A 34 16.37 -8.08 -9.52
CA GLU A 34 15.53 -6.90 -9.54
C GLU A 34 15.91 -5.92 -8.44
N LEU A 35 15.48 -4.68 -8.57
CA LEU A 35 15.67 -3.71 -7.50
C LEU A 35 14.92 -4.16 -6.24
N ALA A 36 15.51 -3.94 -5.08
CA ALA A 36 14.92 -4.32 -3.79
C ALA A 36 13.86 -3.30 -3.38
N LEU A 37 12.83 -3.14 -4.23
CA LEU A 37 11.77 -2.17 -4.07
C LEU A 37 10.41 -2.85 -4.14
N ILE A 38 9.46 -2.35 -3.35
CA ILE A 38 8.07 -2.78 -3.38
C ILE A 38 7.20 -1.53 -3.53
N LEU A 39 6.21 -1.59 -4.42
CA LEU A 39 5.23 -0.52 -4.56
C LEU A 39 4.19 -0.65 -3.45
N VAL A 40 3.98 0.45 -2.75
CA VAL A 40 3.00 0.50 -1.66
C VAL A 40 2.07 1.69 -1.83
N ILE A 41 0.84 1.54 -1.30
CA ILE A 41 -0.14 2.62 -1.19
C ILE A 41 -0.27 2.97 0.29
N PRO A 42 0.09 4.19 0.71
CA PRO A 42 0.02 4.55 2.12
C PRO A 42 -1.39 4.80 2.58
N HIS A 43 -1.63 4.50 3.85
CA HIS A 43 -2.87 4.82 4.56
C HIS A 43 -2.74 6.19 5.21
N THR A 44 -3.80 6.98 5.18
CA THR A 44 -3.86 8.29 5.81
C THR A 44 -5.16 8.48 6.57
N THR A 45 -5.10 9.20 7.69
CA THR A 45 -6.29 9.63 8.41
C THR A 45 -6.85 10.95 7.87
N ALA A 46 -6.09 11.63 6.99
CA ALA A 46 -6.52 12.87 6.34
C ALA A 46 -7.35 12.55 5.11
N VAL A 47 -8.63 12.30 5.30
CA VAL A 47 -9.57 11.94 4.23
C VAL A 47 -9.95 13.18 3.44
N ARG A 48 -9.80 13.13 2.11
CA ARG A 48 -10.10 14.24 1.19
C ARG A 48 -11.39 14.03 0.41
N ARG A 49 -11.93 12.80 0.41
CA ARG A 49 -13.17 12.41 -0.27
C ARG A 49 -13.08 12.57 -1.79
N ASN A 50 -11.96 12.14 -2.36
CA ASN A 50 -11.82 12.08 -3.81
C ASN A 50 -11.89 10.62 -4.30
N ARG A 51 -11.94 10.45 -5.61
CA ARG A 51 -12.13 9.13 -6.24
C ARG A 51 -10.92 8.19 -6.12
N TRP A 52 -9.78 8.68 -5.62
CA TRP A 52 -8.56 7.88 -5.53
C TRP A 52 -8.27 7.43 -4.11
N GLU A 53 -9.27 7.49 -3.25
CA GLU A 53 -9.20 6.99 -1.88
C GLU A 53 -9.92 5.66 -1.79
N PHE A 54 -9.35 4.71 -1.07
CA PHE A 54 -9.94 3.39 -0.85
C PHE A 54 -10.14 3.19 0.65
N ALA A 55 -11.41 3.13 1.08
CA ALA A 55 -11.75 2.89 2.47
C ALA A 55 -11.82 1.40 2.74
N CYS A 56 -11.13 0.95 3.78
CA CYS A 56 -11.07 -0.46 4.14
C CYS A 56 -10.80 -0.56 5.65
N ALA A 57 -11.90 -0.63 6.43
CA ALA A 57 -11.79 -0.65 7.89
C ALA A 57 -11.17 -1.97 8.36
N LYS A 58 -10.15 -1.87 9.21
CA LYS A 58 -9.48 -3.01 9.84
C LYS A 58 -9.21 -2.67 11.31
N PRO A 59 -9.23 -3.67 12.20
CA PRO A 59 -9.00 -3.42 13.64
C PRO A 59 -7.65 -2.78 13.94
N PHE A 60 -6.65 -3.03 13.09
CA PHE A 60 -5.29 -2.50 13.27
C PHE A 60 -5.05 -1.17 12.58
N LEU A 61 -6.09 -0.57 11.95
CA LEU A 61 -6.00 0.73 11.28
C LEU A 61 -6.86 1.75 11.99
N LYS A 62 -6.35 2.97 12.12
CA LYS A 62 -7.17 4.12 12.49
C LYS A 62 -8.16 4.41 11.36
N PRO A 63 -9.30 5.08 11.66
CA PRO A 63 -10.21 5.52 10.59
C PRO A 63 -9.49 6.36 9.55
N GLY A 64 -9.64 6.01 8.28
CA GLY A 64 -8.95 6.68 7.18
C GLY A 64 -9.09 5.93 5.87
N VAL A 65 -8.19 6.22 4.95
CA VAL A 65 -8.21 5.66 3.60
C VAL A 65 -6.81 5.34 3.11
N PHE A 66 -6.71 4.40 2.16
CA PHE A 66 -5.51 4.22 1.35
C PHE A 66 -5.59 5.21 0.18
N HIS A 67 -4.53 5.99 -0.01
CA HIS A 67 -4.52 7.06 -1.01
C HIS A 67 -3.73 6.63 -2.23
N LEU A 68 -4.43 6.28 -3.31
CA LEU A 68 -3.83 5.68 -4.50
C LEU A 68 -2.85 6.59 -5.22
N GLN A 69 -3.10 7.90 -5.22
CA GLN A 69 -2.19 8.84 -5.89
C GLN A 69 -0.82 8.92 -5.22
N GLN A 70 -0.68 8.40 -4.01
CA GLN A 70 0.60 8.38 -3.29
C GLN A 70 1.32 7.03 -3.43
N ILE A 71 0.91 6.19 -4.36
CA ILE A 71 1.61 4.94 -4.63
C ILE A 71 3.08 5.24 -4.93
N GLN A 72 3.98 4.48 -4.29
CA GLN A 72 5.39 4.77 -4.38
C GLN A 72 6.24 3.53 -4.14
N PRO A 73 7.45 3.48 -4.73
CA PRO A 73 8.39 2.40 -4.47
C PRO A 73 9.10 2.64 -3.14
N ILE A 74 9.21 1.58 -2.33
CA ILE A 74 9.86 1.65 -1.02
C ILE A 74 10.88 0.53 -0.91
N SER A 75 12.06 0.86 -0.40
CA SER A 75 13.12 -0.12 -0.14
C SER A 75 12.66 -1.14 0.88
N LEU A 76 13.02 -2.42 0.68
CA LEU A 76 12.75 -3.49 1.63
C LEU A 76 13.23 -3.18 3.04
N THR A 77 14.30 -2.40 3.17
CA THR A 77 14.87 -2.05 4.48
C THR A 77 13.97 -1.13 5.31
N ARG A 78 12.95 -0.55 4.70
CA ARG A 78 12.03 0.38 5.40
C ARG A 78 10.76 -0.30 5.91
N PHE A 79 10.60 -1.59 5.67
CA PHE A 79 9.46 -2.36 6.17
C PHE A 79 9.75 -2.80 7.59
N GLU A 80 8.90 -2.41 8.54
CA GLU A 80 9.14 -2.64 9.97
C GLU A 80 8.39 -3.85 10.51
N ALA A 81 7.09 -3.93 10.27
CA ALA A 81 6.27 -5.01 10.80
C ALA A 81 5.01 -5.21 9.96
N LYS A 82 4.62 -6.47 9.79
CA LYS A 82 3.34 -6.82 9.17
C LYS A 82 2.21 -6.53 10.16
N LEU A 83 1.20 -5.79 9.72
CA LEU A 83 0.02 -5.45 10.52
C LEU A 83 -1.15 -6.38 10.23
N GLY A 84 -1.28 -6.82 9.00
CA GLY A 84 -2.38 -7.68 8.56
C GLY A 84 -2.45 -7.75 7.05
N SER A 85 -3.64 -7.99 6.52
CA SER A 85 -3.86 -8.06 5.07
C SER A 85 -5.29 -7.68 4.73
N ILE A 86 -5.51 -7.32 3.47
CA ILE A 86 -6.85 -7.12 2.94
C ILE A 86 -7.36 -8.43 2.34
N THR A 87 -8.66 -8.52 2.11
CA THR A 87 -9.27 -9.71 1.51
C THR A 87 -8.99 -9.75 0.01
N PRO A 88 -9.10 -10.93 -0.63
CA PRO A 88 -8.97 -11.02 -2.10
C PRO A 88 -9.93 -10.09 -2.85
N ASP A 89 -11.16 -9.92 -2.36
CA ASP A 89 -12.14 -9.04 -3.00
C ASP A 89 -11.74 -7.57 -2.87
N GLU A 90 -11.24 -7.18 -1.69
CA GLU A 90 -10.71 -5.83 -1.48
C GLU A 90 -9.51 -5.57 -2.37
N LEU A 91 -8.62 -6.54 -2.52
CA LEU A 91 -7.45 -6.42 -3.38
C LEU A 91 -7.85 -6.23 -4.85
N LYS A 92 -8.88 -6.97 -5.32
CA LYS A 92 -9.42 -6.77 -6.66
C LYS A 92 -9.99 -5.38 -6.83
N ALA A 93 -10.74 -4.90 -5.85
CA ALA A 93 -11.38 -3.58 -5.92
C ALA A 93 -10.34 -2.46 -6.02
N ILE A 94 -9.32 -2.49 -5.17
CA ILE A 94 -8.29 -1.46 -5.20
C ILE A 94 -7.42 -1.59 -6.46
N GLY A 95 -7.21 -2.81 -6.95
CA GLY A 95 -6.50 -3.07 -8.19
C GLY A 95 -7.19 -2.43 -9.39
N ARG A 96 -8.53 -2.54 -9.48
CA ARG A 96 -9.31 -1.89 -10.53
C ARG A 96 -9.23 -0.36 -10.43
N GLN A 97 -9.31 0.15 -9.21
CA GLN A 97 -9.22 1.59 -8.98
C GLN A 97 -7.83 2.11 -9.41
N LEU A 98 -6.78 1.37 -9.09
CA LEU A 98 -5.43 1.71 -9.51
C LEU A 98 -5.28 1.64 -11.03
N ALA A 99 -5.85 0.62 -11.67
CA ALA A 99 -5.87 0.51 -13.12
C ALA A 99 -6.54 1.73 -13.76
N ASN A 100 -7.63 2.21 -13.18
CA ASN A 100 -8.31 3.42 -13.64
C ASN A 100 -7.42 4.66 -13.48
N LEU A 101 -6.73 4.79 -12.35
CA LEU A 101 -5.81 5.89 -12.12
C LEU A 101 -4.68 5.92 -13.15
N LEU A 102 -4.15 4.75 -13.49
CA LEU A 102 -3.05 4.60 -14.43
C LEU A 102 -3.53 4.49 -15.88
N LYS A 103 -4.86 4.47 -16.11
CA LYS A 103 -5.48 4.30 -17.42
C LYS A 103 -5.03 3.01 -18.11
N LEU A 104 -4.93 1.95 -17.36
CA LEU A 104 -4.63 0.63 -17.92
C LEU A 104 -5.91 -0.02 -18.44
N GLU A 105 -5.79 -0.66 -19.59
CA GLU A 105 -6.88 -1.49 -20.13
C GLU A 105 -6.72 -2.90 -19.57
N LEU A 106 -7.74 -3.37 -18.93
CA LEU A 106 -7.75 -4.71 -18.33
C LEU A 106 -8.80 -5.59 -18.98
#